data_64cb84559780dd1949ae262ac872d1ee
#
_entry.id   64cb84559780dd1949ae262ac872d1ee
#
_cell.length_a   1.000
_cell.length_b   1.000
_cell.length_c   1.000
_cell.angle_alpha   90.00
_cell.angle_beta   90.00
_cell.angle_gamma   90.00
#
_symmetry.space_group_name_H-M   'P 1'
#
loop_
_entity.id
_entity.type
_entity.pdbx_description
1 polymer ?
#
loop_
_entity_poly.entity_id
_entity_poly.type
_entity_poly.pdbx_seq_one_letter_code
_entity_poly.pdbx_strand_id
1 'polypeptide(L)'
;MCAVRDWEWTDKASLVRHANNRNVWRNLLDRFPHPFTEAHAESWFALVETMSPRTHWALDVDGEAVGGIGIELGHGNYAKTGHFGYWLGESYWGRGIMSAAVRATVEYVFSRIDVVRLEAPVFEWNPPSMRVLEKCGFVREGVLRRSAFKDGQVIDTVLYARIR
;
A
#
# COMPACT_ATOMS: atom_id res chain seq x y z
N MET A 1 10.70 -8.60 14.64
CA MET A 1 9.24 -8.45 14.87
C MET A 1 8.73 -7.41 13.87
N CYS A 2 7.52 -7.57 13.28
CA CYS A 2 6.97 -6.57 12.35
C CYS A 2 6.00 -5.66 13.09
N ALA A 3 6.12 -4.33 12.90
CA ALA A 3 5.21 -3.33 13.43
C ALA A 3 4.70 -2.41 12.30
N VAL A 4 3.53 -1.82 12.49
CA VAL A 4 3.01 -0.72 11.67
C VAL A 4 3.12 0.54 12.54
N ARG A 5 3.85 1.54 12.08
CA ARG A 5 4.10 2.79 12.82
C ARG A 5 4.08 4.01 11.91
N ASP A 6 4.08 5.18 12.50
CA ASP A 6 4.25 6.40 11.73
C ASP A 6 5.62 6.43 11.02
N TRP A 7 5.65 7.10 9.87
CA TRP A 7 6.89 7.42 9.17
C TRP A 7 7.70 8.46 9.95
N GLU A 8 9.02 8.29 9.97
CA GLU A 8 9.97 9.21 10.58
C GLU A 8 11.03 9.68 9.56
N TRP A 9 11.55 10.88 9.72
CA TRP A 9 12.61 11.40 8.84
C TRP A 9 13.88 10.54 8.84
N THR A 10 14.10 9.83 9.92
CA THR A 10 15.20 8.85 10.06
C THR A 10 15.05 7.65 9.14
N ASP A 11 13.85 7.38 8.63
CA ASP A 11 13.58 6.30 7.69
C ASP A 11 14.03 6.60 6.25
N LYS A 12 14.54 7.81 5.95
CA LYS A 12 14.84 8.24 4.58
C LYS A 12 15.75 7.24 3.84
N ALA A 13 16.83 6.83 4.46
CA ALA A 13 17.79 5.92 3.83
C ALA A 13 17.21 4.54 3.54
N SER A 14 16.42 3.98 4.47
CA SER A 14 15.76 2.68 4.30
C SER A 14 14.63 2.77 3.27
N LEU A 15 13.83 3.84 3.29
CA LEU A 15 12.79 4.09 2.30
C LEU A 15 13.39 4.10 0.88
N VAL A 16 14.43 4.90 0.63
CA VAL A 16 15.08 4.95 -0.68
C VAL A 16 15.62 3.58 -1.09
N ARG A 17 16.31 2.88 -0.19
CA ARG A 17 16.89 1.56 -0.46
C ARG A 17 15.85 0.54 -0.91
N HIS A 18 14.72 0.45 -0.21
CA HIS A 18 13.68 -0.54 -0.49
C HIS A 18 12.71 -0.14 -1.61
N ALA A 19 12.43 1.16 -1.74
CA ALA A 19 11.55 1.70 -2.76
C ALA A 19 12.20 1.75 -4.14
N ASN A 20 13.53 1.98 -4.22
CA ASN A 20 14.25 2.03 -5.49
C ASN A 20 14.50 0.63 -6.06
N ASN A 21 13.42 -0.07 -6.34
CA ASN A 21 13.43 -1.44 -6.85
C ASN A 21 12.36 -1.59 -7.93
N ARG A 22 12.76 -2.03 -9.14
CA ARG A 22 11.85 -2.18 -10.28
C ARG A 22 10.75 -3.22 -10.02
N ASN A 23 11.04 -4.30 -9.30
CA ASN A 23 10.06 -5.34 -8.98
C ASN A 23 8.99 -4.84 -8.00
N VAL A 24 9.35 -3.90 -7.13
CA VAL A 24 8.39 -3.17 -6.28
C VAL A 24 7.59 -2.20 -7.14
N TRP A 25 8.26 -1.30 -7.87
CA TRP A 25 7.65 -0.24 -8.67
C TRP A 25 6.62 -0.76 -9.68
N ARG A 26 6.91 -1.86 -10.39
CA ARG A 26 6.02 -2.38 -11.42
C ARG A 26 4.65 -2.80 -10.91
N ASN A 27 4.50 -3.00 -9.61
CA ASN A 27 3.25 -3.38 -8.95
C ASN A 27 2.51 -2.20 -8.32
N LEU A 28 3.03 -0.99 -8.43
CA LEU A 28 2.50 0.23 -7.82
C LEU A 28 2.03 1.23 -8.89
N LEU A 29 1.21 2.19 -8.46
CA LEU A 29 0.78 3.30 -9.32
C LEU A 29 1.97 4.19 -9.70
N ASP A 30 1.90 4.89 -10.83
CA ASP A 30 3.01 5.71 -11.36
C ASP A 30 3.38 6.93 -10.49
N ARG A 31 2.49 7.34 -9.58
CA ARG A 31 2.84 8.33 -8.55
C ARG A 31 3.94 7.84 -7.58
N PHE A 32 4.19 6.53 -7.54
CA PHE A 32 5.37 5.95 -6.90
C PHE A 32 6.47 5.87 -7.97
N PRO A 33 7.49 6.74 -7.91
CA PRO A 33 8.43 6.91 -9.00
C PRO A 33 9.48 5.79 -9.08
N HIS A 34 10.06 5.63 -10.27
CA HIS A 34 11.25 4.80 -10.46
C HIS A 34 12.18 5.48 -11.48
N PRO A 35 13.46 5.69 -11.18
CA PRO A 35 14.13 5.40 -9.90
C PRO A 35 13.57 6.23 -8.73
N PHE A 36 13.58 5.63 -7.53
CA PHE A 36 13.16 6.31 -6.30
C PHE A 36 14.37 6.99 -5.66
N THR A 37 14.30 8.31 -5.45
CA THR A 37 15.42 9.14 -5.00
C THR A 37 15.18 9.70 -3.59
N GLU A 38 16.22 10.30 -2.98
CA GLU A 38 16.08 11.01 -1.70
C GLU A 38 15.08 12.16 -1.77
N ALA A 39 15.04 12.91 -2.88
CA ALA A 39 14.06 13.99 -3.07
C ALA A 39 12.61 13.47 -3.06
N HIS A 40 12.38 12.26 -3.59
CA HIS A 40 11.07 11.62 -3.51
C HIS A 40 10.71 11.22 -2.06
N ALA A 41 11.68 10.73 -1.29
CA ALA A 41 11.49 10.43 0.12
C ALA A 41 11.18 11.69 0.94
N GLU A 42 11.91 12.79 0.72
CA GLU A 42 11.67 14.08 1.37
C GLU A 42 10.27 14.62 1.06
N SER A 43 9.84 14.55 -0.20
CA SER A 43 8.50 14.94 -0.61
C SER A 43 7.43 14.08 0.06
N TRP A 44 7.69 12.78 0.23
CA TRP A 44 6.80 11.86 0.93
C TRP A 44 6.67 12.22 2.41
N PHE A 45 7.78 12.46 3.12
CA PHE A 45 7.73 12.85 4.53
C PHE A 45 7.00 14.16 4.75
N ALA A 46 7.29 15.18 3.93
CA ALA A 46 6.57 16.45 3.98
C ALA A 46 5.06 16.27 3.78
N LEU A 47 4.66 15.36 2.88
CA LEU A 47 3.24 15.04 2.66
C LEU A 47 2.62 14.36 3.87
N VAL A 48 3.24 13.30 4.42
CA VAL A 48 2.63 12.55 5.53
C VAL A 48 2.55 13.37 6.82
N GLU A 49 3.44 14.34 7.02
CA GLU A 49 3.35 15.27 8.15
C GLU A 49 2.09 16.14 8.12
N THR A 50 1.57 16.45 6.93
CA THR A 50 0.36 17.28 6.78
C THR A 50 -0.93 16.48 6.88
N MET A 51 -0.87 15.13 6.90
CA MET A 51 -2.07 14.29 6.93
C MET A 51 -2.79 14.34 8.28
N SER A 52 -4.07 14.67 8.24
CA SER A 52 -4.97 14.63 9.40
C SER A 52 -6.38 14.15 8.96
N PRO A 53 -6.81 12.95 9.38
CA PRO A 53 -6.09 11.94 10.17
C PRO A 53 -4.91 11.32 9.40
N ARG A 54 -3.97 10.71 10.12
CA ARG A 54 -2.92 9.90 9.49
C ARG A 54 -3.52 8.67 8.85
N THR A 55 -3.17 8.46 7.59
CA THR A 55 -3.71 7.38 6.78
C THR A 55 -2.64 6.52 6.09
N HIS A 56 -1.36 6.86 6.31
CA HIS A 56 -0.22 6.16 5.73
C HIS A 56 0.86 5.89 6.78
N TRP A 57 1.32 4.64 6.85
CA TRP A 57 2.23 4.14 7.87
C TRP A 57 3.42 3.40 7.25
N ALA A 58 4.52 3.36 7.98
CA ALA A 58 5.69 2.53 7.69
C ALA A 58 5.47 1.10 8.18
N LEU A 59 6.02 0.15 7.44
CA LEU A 59 6.19 -1.23 7.90
C LEU A 59 7.60 -1.37 8.45
N ASP A 60 7.70 -1.56 9.75
CA ASP A 60 8.96 -1.71 10.46
C ASP A 60 9.28 -3.17 10.70
N VAL A 61 10.50 -3.57 10.42
CA VAL A 61 11.04 -4.87 10.81
C VAL A 61 12.36 -4.64 11.53
N ASP A 62 12.37 -4.95 12.80
CA ASP A 62 13.55 -4.85 13.69
C ASP A 62 14.21 -3.45 13.68
N GLY A 63 13.37 -2.40 13.63
CA GLY A 63 13.82 -1.01 13.67
C GLY A 63 14.10 -0.38 12.30
N GLU A 64 13.87 -1.11 11.21
CA GLU A 64 14.04 -0.62 9.84
C GLU A 64 12.69 -0.51 9.12
N ALA A 65 12.42 0.64 8.50
CA ALA A 65 11.25 0.82 7.63
C ALA A 65 11.48 0.12 6.29
N VAL A 66 10.78 -0.99 6.07
CA VAL A 66 11.00 -1.89 4.91
C VAL A 66 9.86 -1.86 3.90
N GLY A 67 8.84 -1.04 4.14
CA GLY A 67 7.66 -0.93 3.29
C GLY A 67 6.69 0.12 3.78
N GLY A 68 5.57 0.24 3.10
CA GLY A 68 4.50 1.17 3.46
C GLY A 68 3.12 0.57 3.25
N ILE A 69 2.16 1.04 4.04
CA ILE A 69 0.76 0.66 3.98
C ILE A 69 -0.13 1.87 4.28
N GLY A 70 -1.27 1.97 3.62
CA GLY A 70 -2.16 3.10 3.88
C GLY A 70 -3.47 3.04 3.12
N ILE A 71 -4.26 4.09 3.34
CA ILE A 71 -5.52 4.31 2.63
C ILE A 71 -5.58 5.73 2.09
N GLU A 72 -6.24 5.89 0.96
CA GLU A 72 -6.71 7.18 0.47
C GLU A 72 -8.22 7.25 0.66
N LEU A 73 -8.67 8.30 1.33
CA LEU A 73 -10.07 8.51 1.59
C LEU A 73 -10.78 9.01 0.33
N GLY A 74 -11.89 8.39 0.00
CA GLY A 74 -12.77 8.86 -1.06
C GLY A 74 -13.47 10.17 -0.69
N HIS A 75 -14.09 10.79 -1.69
CA HIS A 75 -14.79 12.08 -1.55
C HIS A 75 -16.22 12.01 -2.07
N GLY A 76 -17.07 12.93 -1.62
CA GLY A 76 -18.44 13.04 -2.07
C GLY A 76 -19.20 11.73 -1.87
N ASN A 77 -19.73 11.16 -2.93
CA ASN A 77 -20.48 9.89 -2.88
C ASN A 77 -19.65 8.69 -2.44
N TYR A 78 -18.33 8.79 -2.49
CA TYR A 78 -17.40 7.74 -2.09
C TYR A 78 -16.70 8.01 -0.75
N ALA A 79 -17.17 9.00 0.03
CA ALA A 79 -16.53 9.42 1.30
C ALA A 79 -16.43 8.30 2.36
N LYS A 80 -17.18 7.23 2.22
CA LYS A 80 -17.13 6.05 3.11
C LYS A 80 -16.29 4.89 2.54
N THR A 81 -15.57 5.13 1.44
CA THR A 81 -14.64 4.17 0.82
C THR A 81 -13.21 4.64 1.01
N GLY A 82 -12.32 3.72 1.38
CA GLY A 82 -10.88 3.93 1.39
C GLY A 82 -10.21 3.08 0.30
N HIS A 83 -9.35 3.70 -0.50
CA HIS A 83 -8.49 2.98 -1.44
C HIS A 83 -7.26 2.48 -0.69
N PHE A 84 -7.17 1.17 -0.51
CA PHE A 84 -6.17 0.51 0.31
C PHE A 84 -4.96 0.11 -0.55
N GLY A 85 -3.77 0.49 -0.11
CA GLY A 85 -2.54 0.18 -0.81
C GLY A 85 -1.38 -0.14 0.12
N TYR A 86 -0.43 -0.92 -0.38
CA TYR A 86 0.77 -1.29 0.34
C TYR A 86 1.90 -1.70 -0.59
N TRP A 87 3.11 -1.65 -0.07
CA TRP A 87 4.30 -2.19 -0.71
C TRP A 87 5.29 -2.68 0.34
N LEU A 88 6.18 -3.57 -0.06
CA LEU A 88 7.20 -4.16 0.80
C LEU A 88 8.48 -4.35 -0.01
N GLY A 89 9.62 -4.06 0.58
CA GLY A 89 10.92 -4.32 -0.01
C GLY A 89 11.07 -5.79 -0.42
N GLU A 90 11.62 -6.04 -1.60
CA GLU A 90 11.67 -7.37 -2.23
C GLU A 90 12.32 -8.43 -1.34
N SER A 91 13.38 -8.07 -0.60
CA SER A 91 14.08 -8.97 0.31
C SER A 91 13.25 -9.47 1.50
N TYR A 92 12.08 -8.86 1.72
CA TYR A 92 11.13 -9.21 2.79
C TYR A 92 9.90 -9.99 2.30
N TRP A 93 9.80 -10.26 1.00
CA TRP A 93 8.68 -11.01 0.45
C TRP A 93 8.65 -12.46 0.94
N GLY A 94 7.48 -13.07 0.92
CA GLY A 94 7.29 -14.48 1.29
C GLY A 94 7.35 -14.80 2.78
N ARG A 95 7.56 -13.80 3.66
CA ARG A 95 7.73 -14.00 5.11
C ARG A 95 6.46 -13.79 5.94
N GLY A 96 5.32 -13.57 5.29
CA GLY A 96 4.03 -13.32 5.98
C GLY A 96 3.87 -11.91 6.57
N ILE A 97 4.90 -11.05 6.48
CA ILE A 97 4.92 -9.69 7.02
C ILE A 97 3.72 -8.88 6.52
N MET A 98 3.50 -8.84 5.21
CA MET A 98 2.41 -8.07 4.63
C MET A 98 1.03 -8.54 5.11
N SER A 99 0.80 -9.84 5.25
CA SER A 99 -0.49 -10.35 5.74
C SER A 99 -0.75 -9.95 7.19
N ALA A 100 0.28 -9.89 8.03
CA ALA A 100 0.16 -9.41 9.41
C ALA A 100 -0.14 -7.90 9.43
N ALA A 101 0.59 -7.12 8.65
CA ALA A 101 0.41 -5.68 8.53
C ALA A 101 -0.98 -5.29 8.01
N VAL A 102 -1.46 -5.96 6.95
CA VAL A 102 -2.80 -5.73 6.38
C VAL A 102 -3.88 -5.97 7.43
N ARG A 103 -3.83 -7.09 8.18
CA ARG A 103 -4.81 -7.37 9.25
C ARG A 103 -4.85 -6.27 10.29
N ALA A 104 -3.69 -5.90 10.83
CA ALA A 104 -3.59 -4.86 11.86
C ALA A 104 -4.09 -3.50 11.35
N THR A 105 -3.70 -3.12 10.12
CA THR A 105 -4.12 -1.84 9.54
C THR A 105 -5.62 -1.81 9.27
N VAL A 106 -6.21 -2.87 8.75
CA VAL A 106 -7.66 -2.94 8.49
C VAL A 106 -8.46 -2.82 9.79
N GLU A 107 -8.05 -3.51 10.86
CA GLU A 107 -8.69 -3.40 12.19
C GLU A 107 -8.59 -1.96 12.73
N TYR A 108 -7.42 -1.36 12.65
CA TYR A 108 -7.21 0.03 13.05
C TYR A 108 -8.10 0.99 12.25
N VAL A 109 -8.08 0.89 10.94
CA VAL A 109 -8.84 1.77 10.03
C VAL A 109 -10.34 1.67 10.33
N PHE A 110 -10.90 0.47 10.39
CA PHE A 110 -12.34 0.31 10.67
C PHE A 110 -12.73 0.73 12.09
N SER A 111 -11.80 0.73 13.04
CA SER A 111 -12.08 1.18 14.41
C SER A 111 -11.94 2.68 14.61
N ARG A 112 -11.13 3.38 13.79
CA ARG A 112 -10.74 4.77 14.01
C ARG A 112 -11.14 5.74 12.91
N ILE A 113 -11.36 5.23 11.70
CA ILE A 113 -11.67 6.05 10.52
C ILE A 113 -13.09 5.72 10.06
N ASP A 114 -13.83 6.74 9.70
CA ASP A 114 -15.24 6.62 9.33
C ASP A 114 -15.39 6.16 7.88
N VAL A 115 -14.94 4.93 7.62
CA VAL A 115 -15.13 4.22 6.35
C VAL A 115 -15.83 2.89 6.61
N VAL A 116 -16.59 2.42 5.63
CA VAL A 116 -17.30 1.12 5.69
C VAL A 116 -16.78 0.14 4.65
N ARG A 117 -15.94 0.63 3.72
CA ARG A 117 -15.39 -0.15 2.62
C ARG A 117 -13.92 0.18 2.43
N LEU A 118 -13.10 -0.85 2.28
CA LEU A 118 -11.73 -0.74 1.78
C LEU A 118 -11.66 -1.50 0.45
N GLU A 119 -11.16 -0.85 -0.59
CA GLU A 119 -10.94 -1.48 -1.88
C GLU A 119 -9.47 -1.42 -2.28
N ALA A 120 -9.00 -2.50 -2.89
CA ALA A 120 -7.63 -2.67 -3.31
C ALA A 120 -7.60 -3.22 -4.74
N PRO A 121 -7.33 -2.37 -5.74
CA PRO A 121 -7.05 -2.81 -7.09
C PRO A 121 -5.66 -3.42 -7.17
N VAL A 122 -5.54 -4.58 -7.82
CA VAL A 122 -4.28 -5.31 -7.99
C VAL A 122 -4.04 -5.58 -9.47
N PHE A 123 -2.86 -5.27 -9.98
CA PHE A 123 -2.49 -5.59 -11.35
C PHE A 123 -2.49 -7.10 -11.57
N GLU A 124 -2.98 -7.57 -12.72
CA GLU A 124 -3.20 -8.99 -13.03
C GLU A 124 -1.96 -9.87 -12.87
N TRP A 125 -0.78 -9.28 -13.04
CA TRP A 125 0.50 -10.00 -12.90
C TRP A 125 1.03 -10.09 -11.46
N ASN A 126 0.23 -9.67 -10.45
CA ASN A 126 0.63 -9.72 -9.04
C ASN A 126 -0.21 -10.68 -8.17
N PRO A 127 -0.24 -12.00 -8.49
CA PRO A 127 -0.94 -13.00 -7.67
C PRO A 127 -0.50 -13.04 -6.20
N PRO A 128 0.78 -12.75 -5.84
CA PRO A 128 1.16 -12.69 -4.43
C PRO A 128 0.35 -11.67 -3.62
N SER A 129 0.11 -10.48 -4.15
CA SER A 129 -0.72 -9.45 -3.51
C SER A 129 -2.18 -9.91 -3.37
N MET A 130 -2.73 -10.56 -4.41
CA MET A 130 -4.09 -11.12 -4.36
C MET A 130 -4.23 -12.10 -3.20
N ARG A 131 -3.26 -13.02 -3.03
CA ARG A 131 -3.26 -13.99 -1.91
C ARG A 131 -3.15 -13.33 -0.54
N VAL A 132 -2.42 -12.21 -0.43
CA VAL A 132 -2.37 -11.43 0.82
C VAL A 132 -3.75 -10.88 1.16
N LEU A 133 -4.43 -10.27 0.20
CA LEU A 133 -5.77 -9.70 0.39
C LEU A 133 -6.78 -10.77 0.78
N GLU A 134 -6.82 -11.88 0.05
CA GLU A 134 -7.73 -13.02 0.33
C GLU A 134 -7.53 -13.57 1.75
N LYS A 135 -6.28 -13.78 2.18
CA LYS A 135 -5.94 -14.20 3.55
C LYS A 135 -6.35 -13.19 4.63
N CYS A 136 -6.57 -11.94 4.25
CA CYS A 136 -6.97 -10.87 5.14
C CYS A 136 -8.47 -10.51 5.02
N GLY A 137 -9.26 -11.38 4.38
CA GLY A 137 -10.71 -11.24 4.29
C GLY A 137 -11.22 -10.27 3.24
N PHE A 138 -10.38 -9.86 2.30
CA PHE A 138 -10.86 -9.16 1.11
C PHE A 138 -11.47 -10.17 0.13
N VAL A 139 -12.57 -9.77 -0.48
CA VAL A 139 -13.30 -10.57 -1.49
C VAL A 139 -13.02 -9.99 -2.86
N ARG A 140 -12.76 -10.85 -3.85
CA ARG A 140 -12.64 -10.45 -5.24
C ARG A 140 -14.01 -10.04 -5.77
N GLU A 141 -14.15 -8.81 -6.24
CA GLU A 141 -15.41 -8.29 -6.79
C GLU A 141 -15.46 -8.32 -8.32
N GLY A 142 -14.30 -8.28 -8.99
CA GLY A 142 -14.30 -8.31 -10.45
C GLY A 142 -12.94 -8.10 -11.09
N VAL A 143 -12.96 -8.05 -12.42
CA VAL A 143 -11.82 -7.72 -13.27
C VAL A 143 -12.17 -6.50 -14.11
N LEU A 144 -11.38 -5.47 -13.98
CA LEU A 144 -11.44 -4.27 -14.81
C LEU A 144 -10.53 -4.51 -16.01
N ARG A 145 -11.12 -4.89 -17.13
CA ARG A 145 -10.36 -5.28 -18.33
C ARG A 145 -9.68 -4.07 -18.96
N ARG A 146 -8.38 -4.21 -19.28
CA ARG A 146 -7.55 -3.20 -19.94
C ARG A 146 -7.60 -1.83 -19.26
N SER A 147 -7.72 -1.83 -17.93
CA SER A 147 -7.98 -0.63 -17.13
C SER A 147 -6.72 0.13 -16.72
N ALA A 148 -5.55 -0.45 -16.89
CA ALA A 148 -4.30 0.18 -16.53
C ALA A 148 -3.28 0.09 -17.65
N PHE A 149 -2.40 1.10 -17.71
CA PHE A 149 -1.20 1.10 -18.52
C PHE A 149 0.00 1.16 -17.60
N LYS A 150 0.83 0.13 -17.58
CA LYS A 150 1.99 0.03 -16.69
C LYS A 150 3.15 -0.67 -17.39
N ASP A 151 4.37 -0.14 -17.20
CA ASP A 151 5.60 -0.73 -17.73
C ASP A 151 5.50 -1.05 -19.24
N GLY A 152 4.89 -0.12 -20.00
CA GLY A 152 4.70 -0.25 -21.45
C GLY A 152 3.57 -1.19 -21.89
N GLN A 153 2.75 -1.71 -20.97
CA GLN A 153 1.70 -2.68 -21.25
C GLN A 153 0.32 -2.22 -20.79
N VAL A 154 -0.70 -2.50 -21.61
CA VAL A 154 -2.10 -2.36 -21.18
C VAL A 154 -2.49 -3.66 -20.50
N ILE A 155 -2.95 -3.56 -19.25
CA ILE A 155 -3.20 -4.68 -18.36
C ILE A 155 -4.56 -4.61 -17.71
N ASP A 156 -5.02 -5.75 -17.21
CA ASP A 156 -6.21 -5.85 -16.39
C ASP A 156 -5.88 -5.51 -14.92
N THR A 157 -6.90 -5.06 -14.21
CA THR A 157 -6.85 -4.85 -12.77
C THR A 157 -7.90 -5.72 -12.09
N VAL A 158 -7.52 -6.48 -11.07
CA VAL A 158 -8.43 -7.27 -10.26
C VAL A 158 -8.83 -6.46 -9.03
N LEU A 159 -10.11 -6.20 -8.87
CA LEU A 159 -10.65 -5.44 -7.76
C LEU A 159 -10.98 -6.36 -6.58
N TYR A 160 -10.39 -6.07 -5.44
CA TYR A 160 -10.70 -6.66 -4.15
C TYR A 160 -11.32 -5.63 -3.23
N ALA A 161 -12.24 -6.06 -2.37
CA ALA A 161 -12.81 -5.19 -1.35
C ALA A 161 -13.04 -5.94 -0.03
N ARG A 162 -12.98 -5.19 1.07
CA ARG A 162 -13.38 -5.63 2.40
C ARG A 162 -14.37 -4.64 2.97
N ILE A 163 -15.50 -5.16 3.45
CA ILE A 163 -16.57 -4.40 4.08
C ILE A 163 -16.42 -4.54 5.61
N ARG A 164 -16.77 -3.48 6.32
CA ARG A 164 -16.78 -3.40 7.79
C ARG A 164 -17.84 -4.30 8.37
#